data_fc25e9b48207052e05e23f210f6361b7
#
_entry.id   fc25e9b48207052e05e23f210f6361b7
#
_cell.length_a   1.000
_cell.length_b   1.000
_cell.length_c   1.000
_cell.angle_alpha   90.00
_cell.angle_beta   90.00
_cell.angle_gamma   90.00
#
_symmetry.space_group_name_H-M   'P 1'
#
loop_
_entity.id
_entity.type
_entity.pdbx_description
1 polymer ?
#
loop_
_entity_poly.entity_id
_entity_poly.type
_entity_poly.pdbx_seq_one_letter_code
_entity_poly.pdbx_strand_id
1 'polypeptide(L)'
;MSYNPDYEQLGMLRGGYEVDLGVTGYRVCFTRKTLLPELAQLGTLEKWKHYLYGLGVGWQDVEILRHNGFRVMEVALYKSLFPMVAKGRFDLFCRGINEVRDEWPEARQQPEIVLEPAMLLYYDLPRFFYANPRDTKGMQRVDAGLRIAAADGSLLTLWKQHYLPSVEYVQPQKRRLFRLVNPMVSQLKWADKQLVFDPLSGSFNFRDQ
;
A
#
# COMPACT_ATOMS: atom_id res chain seq x y z
N MET A 1 -4.86 -5.89 9.47
CA MET A 1 -3.94 -6.65 8.58
C MET A 1 -4.44 -6.52 7.15
N SER A 2 -3.57 -6.57 6.14
CA SER A 2 -4.01 -6.64 4.74
C SER A 2 -4.80 -7.93 4.49
N TYR A 3 -5.79 -7.85 3.61
CA TYR A 3 -6.62 -9.01 3.28
C TYR A 3 -5.77 -10.14 2.70
N ASN A 4 -5.93 -11.33 3.28
CA ASN A 4 -5.36 -12.56 2.75
C ASN A 4 -6.41 -13.67 2.94
N PRO A 5 -6.82 -14.36 1.85
CA PRO A 5 -7.78 -15.46 1.92
C PRO A 5 -7.35 -16.60 2.86
N ASP A 6 -6.04 -16.81 3.04
CA ASP A 6 -5.52 -17.83 3.95
C ASP A 6 -5.93 -17.59 5.41
N TYR A 7 -6.12 -16.34 5.82
CA TYR A 7 -6.59 -16.03 7.18
C TYR A 7 -8.01 -16.54 7.41
N GLU A 8 -8.88 -16.43 6.41
CA GLU A 8 -10.24 -16.97 6.49
C GLU A 8 -10.24 -18.50 6.45
N GLN A 9 -9.33 -19.11 5.67
CA GLN A 9 -9.13 -20.58 5.66
C GLN A 9 -8.64 -21.10 7.01
N LEU A 10 -7.81 -20.33 7.71
CA LEU A 10 -7.37 -20.61 9.08
C LEU A 10 -8.47 -20.33 10.12
N GLY A 11 -9.66 -19.93 9.68
CA GLY A 11 -10.82 -19.67 10.50
C GLY A 11 -10.83 -18.30 11.20
N MET A 12 -9.91 -17.39 10.88
CA MET A 12 -9.95 -16.04 11.45
C MET A 12 -11.21 -15.29 11.03
N LEU A 13 -11.83 -14.59 11.96
CA LEU A 13 -12.95 -13.70 11.68
C LEU A 13 -12.43 -12.39 11.10
N ARG A 14 -12.83 -12.05 9.89
CA ARG A 14 -12.56 -10.76 9.26
C ARG A 14 -13.68 -9.77 9.54
N GLY A 15 -13.34 -8.53 9.91
CA GLY A 15 -14.28 -7.42 9.96
C GLY A 15 -14.82 -7.05 8.57
N GLY A 16 -16.00 -6.46 8.53
CA GLY A 16 -16.68 -6.09 7.29
C GLY A 16 -16.18 -4.78 6.67
N TYR A 17 -15.42 -3.95 7.42
CA TYR A 17 -15.01 -2.62 6.99
C TYR A 17 -13.52 -2.52 6.76
N GLU A 18 -13.15 -1.94 5.62
CA GLU A 18 -11.79 -1.52 5.33
C GLU A 18 -11.40 -0.32 6.19
N VAL A 19 -10.26 -0.42 6.91
CA VAL A 19 -9.92 0.56 7.95
C VAL A 19 -9.04 1.72 7.45
N ASP A 20 -8.37 1.57 6.31
CA ASP A 20 -7.45 2.57 5.77
C ASP A 20 -7.98 3.27 4.50
N LEU A 21 -9.23 2.99 4.13
CA LEU A 21 -9.95 3.60 3.02
C LEU A 21 -9.18 3.51 1.68
N GLY A 22 -8.46 2.38 1.46
CA GLY A 22 -7.75 2.07 0.22
C GLY A 22 -6.39 2.76 0.05
N VAL A 23 -5.97 3.62 0.98
CA VAL A 23 -4.73 4.40 0.82
C VAL A 23 -3.48 3.51 0.71
N THR A 24 -3.47 2.40 1.43
CA THR A 24 -2.34 1.44 1.42
C THR A 24 -2.12 0.80 0.05
N GLY A 25 -3.14 0.77 -0.81
CA GLY A 25 -3.01 0.25 -2.18
C GLY A 25 -2.15 1.12 -3.11
N TYR A 26 -1.92 2.38 -2.77
CA TYR A 26 -1.10 3.29 -3.57
C TYR A 26 0.36 3.22 -3.12
N ARG A 27 1.27 2.94 -4.06
CA ARG A 27 2.69 2.71 -3.80
C ARG A 27 3.58 3.68 -4.56
N VAL A 28 4.58 4.20 -3.86
CA VAL A 28 5.72 4.95 -4.43
C VAL A 28 7.01 4.29 -3.98
N CYS A 29 8.10 4.52 -4.70
CA CYS A 29 9.30 3.75 -4.48
C CYS A 29 10.50 4.63 -4.14
N PHE A 30 11.29 4.19 -3.18
CA PHE A 30 12.64 4.67 -2.96
C PHE A 30 13.57 4.07 -4.01
N THR A 31 14.55 4.86 -4.42
CA THR A 31 15.62 4.45 -5.33
C THR A 31 16.91 5.20 -5.02
N ARG A 32 18.01 4.84 -5.68
CA ARG A 32 19.26 5.60 -5.62
C ARG A 32 19.27 6.79 -6.59
N LYS A 33 19.87 7.90 -6.21
CA LYS A 33 19.95 9.12 -7.02
C LYS A 33 20.47 8.87 -8.43
N THR A 34 21.47 8.00 -8.56
CA THR A 34 22.11 7.67 -9.82
C THR A 34 21.19 7.01 -10.85
N LEU A 35 20.06 6.43 -10.40
CA LEU A 35 19.10 5.79 -11.29
C LEU A 35 18.01 6.75 -11.81
N LEU A 36 17.82 7.90 -11.16
CA LEU A 36 16.75 8.84 -11.53
C LEU A 36 16.73 9.26 -13.01
N PRO A 37 17.89 9.59 -13.67
CA PRO A 37 17.87 10.00 -15.07
C PRO A 37 17.32 8.93 -16.01
N GLU A 38 17.59 7.65 -15.70
CA GLU A 38 17.10 6.52 -16.46
C GLU A 38 15.58 6.31 -16.19
N LEU A 39 15.17 6.31 -14.93
CA LEU A 39 13.77 6.15 -14.54
C LEU A 39 12.87 7.25 -15.12
N ALA A 40 13.35 8.48 -15.22
CA ALA A 40 12.62 9.61 -15.78
C ALA A 40 12.23 9.41 -17.28
N GLN A 41 12.90 8.50 -17.99
CA GLN A 41 12.60 8.18 -19.39
C GLN A 41 11.57 7.06 -19.55
N LEU A 42 11.09 6.49 -18.45
CA LEU A 42 10.18 5.34 -18.48
C LEU A 42 8.73 5.81 -18.68
N GLY A 43 8.25 5.69 -19.92
CA GLY A 43 6.88 6.10 -20.27
C GLY A 43 5.81 5.02 -20.10
N THR A 44 6.17 3.75 -19.92
CA THR A 44 5.20 2.63 -19.90
C THR A 44 5.48 1.67 -18.75
N LEU A 45 4.44 1.00 -18.26
CA LEU A 45 4.55 0.01 -17.19
C LEU A 45 5.55 -1.12 -17.52
N GLU A 46 5.55 -1.57 -18.77
CA GLU A 46 6.43 -2.65 -19.22
C GLU A 46 7.92 -2.33 -19.01
N LYS A 47 8.32 -1.07 -19.22
CA LYS A 47 9.69 -0.65 -18.96
C LYS A 47 10.04 -0.70 -17.47
N TRP A 48 9.09 -0.37 -16.58
CA TRP A 48 9.27 -0.46 -15.13
C TRP A 48 9.46 -1.90 -14.63
N LYS A 49 8.88 -2.89 -15.29
CA LYS A 49 9.00 -4.30 -14.93
C LYS A 49 10.42 -4.88 -15.08
N HIS A 50 11.28 -4.23 -15.86
CA HIS A 50 12.67 -4.69 -16.04
C HIS A 50 13.55 -4.46 -14.82
N TYR A 51 13.18 -3.56 -13.94
CA TYR A 51 13.92 -3.25 -12.71
C TYR A 51 13.66 -4.31 -11.62
N LEU A 52 14.61 -4.43 -10.69
CA LEU A 52 14.50 -5.34 -9.56
C LEU A 52 13.93 -4.61 -8.35
N TYR A 53 12.84 -5.11 -7.80
CA TYR A 53 12.14 -4.56 -6.64
C TYR A 53 12.52 -5.34 -5.39
N GLY A 54 13.01 -4.65 -4.33
CA GLY A 54 13.27 -5.24 -3.02
C GLY A 54 12.04 -5.10 -2.13
N LEU A 55 11.58 -6.21 -1.54
CA LEU A 55 10.42 -6.24 -0.65
C LEU A 55 10.68 -7.17 0.55
N GLY A 56 9.94 -6.99 1.63
CA GLY A 56 10.03 -7.86 2.80
C GLY A 56 9.48 -9.26 2.53
N VAL A 57 10.13 -10.28 3.08
CA VAL A 57 9.64 -11.66 3.05
C VAL A 57 8.23 -11.72 3.66
N GLY A 58 7.31 -12.39 2.96
CA GLY A 58 5.93 -12.59 3.40
C GLY A 58 5.02 -11.37 3.20
N TRP A 59 5.50 -10.28 2.59
CA TRP A 59 4.61 -9.20 2.19
C TRP A 59 3.78 -9.60 0.98
N GLN A 60 2.50 -9.26 1.01
CA GLN A 60 1.59 -9.55 -0.10
C GLN A 60 1.99 -8.84 -1.40
N ASP A 61 2.65 -7.71 -1.28
CA ASP A 61 3.25 -6.96 -2.39
C ASP A 61 4.16 -7.83 -3.26
N VAL A 62 4.85 -8.82 -2.67
CA VAL A 62 5.71 -9.76 -3.40
C VAL A 62 4.92 -10.55 -4.43
N GLU A 63 3.82 -11.15 -3.99
CA GLU A 63 2.96 -11.95 -4.87
C GLU A 63 2.25 -11.08 -5.91
N ILE A 64 1.76 -9.91 -5.49
CA ILE A 64 1.09 -8.96 -6.38
C ILE A 64 2.04 -8.51 -7.49
N LEU A 65 3.26 -8.08 -7.15
CA LEU A 65 4.22 -7.62 -8.14
C LEU A 65 4.64 -8.76 -9.09
N ARG A 66 4.92 -9.95 -8.55
CA ARG A 66 5.24 -11.14 -9.37
C ARG A 66 4.12 -11.52 -10.33
N HIS A 67 2.88 -11.50 -9.85
CA HIS A 67 1.69 -11.77 -10.68
C HIS A 67 1.59 -10.80 -11.86
N ASN A 68 1.99 -9.56 -11.68
CA ASN A 68 2.00 -8.54 -12.73
C ASN A 68 3.29 -8.50 -13.56
N GLY A 69 4.19 -9.48 -13.40
CA GLY A 69 5.39 -9.63 -14.21
C GLY A 69 6.60 -8.81 -13.75
N PHE A 70 6.59 -8.29 -12.53
CA PHE A 70 7.74 -7.59 -11.95
C PHE A 70 8.78 -8.57 -11.38
N ARG A 71 10.04 -8.15 -11.40
CA ARG A 71 11.14 -8.88 -10.79
C ARG A 71 11.27 -8.49 -9.33
N VAL A 72 11.16 -9.47 -8.40
CA VAL A 72 11.14 -9.20 -6.95
C VAL A 72 12.23 -10.00 -6.24
N MET A 73 13.02 -9.30 -5.42
CA MET A 73 13.94 -9.84 -4.43
C MET A 73 13.30 -9.71 -3.04
N GLU A 74 13.22 -10.82 -2.32
CA GLU A 74 12.74 -10.83 -0.94
C GLU A 74 13.89 -10.64 0.05
N VAL A 75 13.66 -9.80 1.05
CA VAL A 75 14.63 -9.44 2.09
C VAL A 75 14.04 -9.72 3.47
N ALA A 76 14.73 -10.55 4.26
CA ALA A 76 14.22 -11.00 5.55
C ALA A 76 14.16 -9.87 6.60
N LEU A 77 15.11 -8.93 6.57
CA LEU A 77 15.20 -7.87 7.55
C LEU A 77 14.77 -6.53 6.96
N TYR A 78 13.66 -5.98 7.46
CA TYR A 78 13.14 -4.67 7.02
C TYR A 78 14.21 -3.57 7.01
N LYS A 79 14.98 -3.44 8.08
CA LYS A 79 16.04 -2.41 8.20
C LYS A 79 17.14 -2.53 7.15
N SER A 80 17.29 -3.70 6.51
CA SER A 80 18.26 -3.90 5.44
C SER A 80 17.80 -3.34 4.09
N LEU A 81 16.51 -3.10 3.89
CA LEU A 81 15.95 -2.66 2.61
C LEU A 81 16.53 -1.30 2.17
N PHE A 82 16.63 -0.32 3.07
CA PHE A 82 17.20 0.98 2.75
C PHE A 82 18.69 0.91 2.37
N PRO A 83 19.59 0.32 3.18
CA PRO A 83 20.98 0.15 2.78
C PRO A 83 21.16 -0.66 1.48
N MET A 84 20.29 -1.63 1.22
CA MET A 84 20.37 -2.46 0.02
C MET A 84 20.01 -1.69 -1.25
N VAL A 85 18.93 -0.88 -1.24
CA VAL A 85 18.58 -0.03 -2.39
C VAL A 85 19.65 1.03 -2.63
N ALA A 86 20.19 1.63 -1.56
CA ALA A 86 21.28 2.60 -1.66
C ALA A 86 22.53 2.03 -2.36
N LYS A 87 22.85 0.76 -2.06
CA LYS A 87 24.00 0.04 -2.64
C LYS A 87 23.68 -0.65 -3.99
N GLY A 88 22.48 -0.45 -4.54
CA GLY A 88 22.07 -1.05 -5.81
C GLY A 88 21.94 -2.57 -5.81
N ARG A 89 21.66 -3.20 -4.66
CA ARG A 89 21.36 -4.63 -4.59
C ARG A 89 20.03 -4.98 -5.27
N PHE A 90 19.13 -4.04 -5.31
CA PHE A 90 17.95 -3.95 -6.14
C PHE A 90 17.72 -2.46 -6.49
N ASP A 91 16.79 -2.19 -7.39
CA ASP A 91 16.64 -0.86 -7.99
C ASP A 91 15.60 0.00 -7.27
N LEU A 92 14.51 -0.61 -6.84
CA LEU A 92 13.33 0.06 -6.30
C LEU A 92 12.85 -0.63 -5.02
N PHE A 93 12.49 0.17 -4.01
CA PHE A 93 11.87 -0.27 -2.76
C PHE A 93 10.56 0.51 -2.58
N CYS A 94 9.42 -0.16 -2.80
CA CYS A 94 8.12 0.51 -2.82
C CYS A 94 7.41 0.41 -1.48
N ARG A 95 6.77 1.54 -1.10
CA ARG A 95 6.03 1.68 0.15
C ARG A 95 4.68 2.35 -0.09
N GLY A 96 3.74 2.18 0.84
CA GLY A 96 2.47 2.89 0.82
C GLY A 96 2.66 4.40 0.91
N ILE A 97 1.88 5.16 0.15
CA ILE A 97 1.94 6.64 0.22
C ILE A 97 1.61 7.17 1.63
N ASN A 98 0.93 6.39 2.44
CA ASN A 98 0.62 6.66 3.84
C ASN A 98 1.78 6.38 4.80
N GLU A 99 2.83 5.67 4.37
CA GLU A 99 3.95 5.20 5.19
C GLU A 99 5.23 6.02 5.00
N VAL A 100 5.42 6.59 3.83
CA VAL A 100 6.70 7.19 3.37
C VAL A 100 7.22 8.29 4.28
N ARG A 101 6.32 9.15 4.80
CA ARG A 101 6.75 10.26 5.67
C ARG A 101 7.39 9.75 6.97
N ASP A 102 6.82 8.72 7.56
CA ASP A 102 7.29 8.14 8.82
C ASP A 102 8.56 7.30 8.62
N GLU A 103 8.74 6.76 7.41
CA GLU A 103 9.94 5.98 7.04
C GLU A 103 11.09 6.85 6.51
N TRP A 104 10.80 8.10 6.14
CA TRP A 104 11.82 9.01 5.62
C TRP A 104 13.01 9.24 6.56
N PRO A 105 12.85 9.34 7.89
CA PRO A 105 14.00 9.44 8.80
C PRO A 105 14.99 8.29 8.70
N GLU A 106 14.52 7.07 8.44
CA GLU A 106 15.37 5.90 8.19
C GLU A 106 16.00 5.96 6.79
N ALA A 107 15.20 6.25 5.77
CA ALA A 107 15.65 6.34 4.39
C ALA A 107 16.79 7.36 4.21
N ARG A 108 16.67 8.56 4.81
CA ARG A 108 17.66 9.64 4.70
C ARG A 108 18.99 9.38 5.39
N GLN A 109 19.10 8.33 6.22
CA GLN A 109 20.40 7.88 6.74
C GLN A 109 21.31 7.36 5.63
N GLN A 110 20.73 7.06 4.48
CA GLN A 110 21.46 6.70 3.27
C GLN A 110 21.44 7.89 2.29
N PRO A 111 22.53 8.67 2.16
CA PRO A 111 22.56 9.91 1.36
C PRO A 111 22.21 9.71 -0.12
N GLU A 112 22.38 8.48 -0.61
CA GLU A 112 22.11 8.12 -2.00
C GLU A 112 20.62 7.88 -2.28
N ILE A 113 19.78 7.72 -1.24
CA ILE A 113 18.36 7.42 -1.42
C ILE A 113 17.56 8.68 -1.72
N VAL A 114 16.63 8.52 -2.64
CA VAL A 114 15.58 9.49 -2.97
C VAL A 114 14.25 8.78 -3.17
N LEU A 115 13.17 9.52 -3.02
CA LEU A 115 11.87 9.06 -3.47
C LEU A 115 11.77 9.28 -4.99
N GLU A 116 11.51 8.22 -5.75
CA GLU A 116 11.32 8.28 -7.20
C GLU A 116 10.07 9.15 -7.50
N PRO A 117 10.15 10.19 -8.36
CA PRO A 117 9.08 11.19 -8.47
C PRO A 117 8.00 10.89 -9.52
N ALA A 118 8.22 9.95 -10.44
CA ALA A 118 7.38 9.82 -11.65
C ALA A 118 6.28 8.76 -11.54
N MET A 119 6.49 7.69 -10.77
CA MET A 119 5.62 6.52 -10.73
C MET A 119 4.72 6.51 -9.50
N LEU A 120 3.46 6.11 -9.70
CA LEU A 120 2.51 5.69 -8.68
C LEU A 120 1.93 4.35 -9.10
N LEU A 121 2.17 3.30 -8.33
CA LEU A 121 1.50 2.01 -8.53
C LEU A 121 0.22 1.97 -7.70
N TYR A 122 -0.80 1.33 -8.21
CA TYR A 122 -2.02 1.02 -7.48
C TYR A 122 -2.43 -0.43 -7.67
N TYR A 123 -2.79 -1.07 -6.58
CA TYR A 123 -3.50 -2.34 -6.52
C TYR A 123 -4.37 -2.40 -5.27
N ASP A 124 -5.51 -3.03 -5.34
CA ASP A 124 -6.35 -3.21 -4.17
C ASP A 124 -5.57 -3.98 -3.10
N LEU A 125 -5.33 -3.35 -1.95
CA LEU A 125 -4.68 -3.96 -0.79
C LEU A 125 -5.45 -3.59 0.49
N PRO A 126 -6.72 -4.01 0.59
CA PRO A 126 -7.59 -3.60 1.68
C PRO A 126 -7.12 -4.16 3.01
N ARG A 127 -7.27 -3.36 4.06
CA ARG A 127 -6.91 -3.74 5.42
C ARG A 127 -8.13 -3.86 6.30
N PHE A 128 -8.20 -4.95 7.05
CA PHE A 128 -9.30 -5.26 7.95
C PHE A 128 -8.79 -5.56 9.36
N PHE A 129 -9.69 -5.45 10.32
CA PHE A 129 -9.51 -6.10 11.60
C PHE A 129 -9.75 -7.61 11.43
N TYR A 130 -8.97 -8.39 12.18
CA TYR A 130 -9.13 -9.84 12.28
C TYR A 130 -9.17 -10.24 13.74
N ALA A 131 -9.98 -11.21 14.06
CA ALA A 131 -10.17 -11.72 15.42
C ALA A 131 -10.09 -13.25 15.45
N ASN A 132 -9.99 -13.77 16.68
CA ASN A 132 -10.10 -15.20 16.92
C ASN A 132 -11.48 -15.70 16.43
N PRO A 133 -11.58 -16.91 15.83
CA PRO A 133 -12.84 -17.50 15.36
C PRO A 133 -13.96 -17.51 16.39
N ARG A 134 -13.62 -17.57 17.67
CA ARG A 134 -14.60 -17.62 18.78
C ARG A 134 -15.09 -16.23 19.22
N ASP A 135 -14.41 -15.16 18.82
CA ASP A 135 -14.76 -13.79 19.27
C ASP A 135 -15.69 -13.06 18.29
N THR A 136 -16.81 -13.71 17.99
CA THR A 136 -17.84 -13.13 17.10
C THR A 136 -18.46 -11.86 17.68
N LYS A 137 -18.68 -11.81 19.02
CA LYS A 137 -19.23 -10.64 19.70
C LYS A 137 -18.28 -9.45 19.66
N GLY A 138 -16.97 -9.68 19.85
CA GLY A 138 -15.94 -8.65 19.73
C GLY A 138 -15.91 -8.08 18.32
N MET A 139 -15.88 -8.91 17.28
CA MET A 139 -15.89 -8.47 15.90
C MET A 139 -17.15 -7.69 15.53
N GLN A 140 -18.34 -8.14 15.96
CA GLN A 140 -19.59 -7.41 15.76
C GLN A 140 -19.57 -6.01 16.38
N ARG A 141 -18.96 -5.87 17.57
CA ARG A 141 -18.79 -4.55 18.21
C ARG A 141 -17.84 -3.66 17.43
N VAL A 142 -16.72 -4.22 16.91
CA VAL A 142 -15.77 -3.48 16.06
C VAL A 142 -16.46 -2.98 14.79
N ASP A 143 -17.19 -3.85 14.10
CA ASP A 143 -17.92 -3.48 12.88
C ASP A 143 -19.01 -2.43 13.14
N ALA A 144 -19.74 -2.56 14.26
CA ALA A 144 -20.72 -1.56 14.66
C ALA A 144 -20.08 -0.20 14.96
N GLY A 145 -18.92 -0.20 15.66
CA GLY A 145 -18.16 1.01 15.95
C GLY A 145 -17.62 1.68 14.68
N LEU A 146 -17.09 0.91 13.74
CA LEU A 146 -16.60 1.44 12.45
C LEU A 146 -17.73 2.03 11.60
N ARG A 147 -18.93 1.40 11.64
CA ARG A 147 -20.12 1.94 10.97
C ARG A 147 -20.52 3.31 11.51
N ILE A 148 -20.54 3.43 12.85
CA ILE A 148 -20.84 4.71 13.52
C ILE A 148 -19.79 5.75 13.14
N ALA A 149 -18.50 5.40 13.26
CA ALA A 149 -17.40 6.30 12.95
C ALA A 149 -17.35 6.73 11.47
N ALA A 150 -17.78 5.86 10.56
CA ALA A 150 -17.94 6.21 9.15
C ALA A 150 -19.11 7.17 8.93
N ALA A 151 -20.23 6.96 9.65
CA ALA A 151 -21.45 7.77 9.49
C ALA A 151 -21.31 9.16 10.13
N ASP A 152 -20.64 9.28 11.28
CA ASP A 152 -20.45 10.55 11.99
C ASP A 152 -19.21 11.34 11.53
N GLY A 153 -18.39 10.76 10.62
CA GLY A 153 -17.19 11.39 10.07
C GLY A 153 -15.94 11.29 10.95
N SER A 154 -16.01 10.67 12.12
CA SER A 154 -14.86 10.53 13.02
C SER A 154 -13.76 9.63 12.44
N LEU A 155 -14.14 8.57 11.70
CA LEU A 155 -13.18 7.74 10.96
C LEU A 155 -12.40 8.56 9.92
N LEU A 156 -13.10 9.40 9.16
CA LEU A 156 -12.48 10.26 8.16
C LEU A 156 -11.57 11.33 8.79
N THR A 157 -11.99 11.89 9.92
CA THR A 157 -11.16 12.83 10.69
C THR A 157 -9.87 12.19 11.16
N LEU A 158 -9.96 11.00 11.74
CA LEU A 158 -8.80 10.21 12.18
C LEU A 158 -7.89 9.85 11.02
N TRP A 159 -8.47 9.39 9.90
CA TRP A 159 -7.75 9.05 8.67
C TRP A 159 -6.94 10.25 8.15
N LYS A 160 -7.58 11.43 8.03
CA LYS A 160 -6.93 12.66 7.59
C LYS A 160 -5.77 13.05 8.51
N GLN A 161 -5.97 12.95 9.80
CA GLN A 161 -4.96 13.28 10.79
C GLN A 161 -3.70 12.40 10.66
N HIS A 162 -3.86 11.10 10.39
CA HIS A 162 -2.75 10.15 10.35
C HIS A 162 -2.12 10.02 8.97
N TYR A 163 -2.91 9.96 7.89
CA TYR A 163 -2.39 9.62 6.57
C TYR A 163 -2.18 10.81 5.64
N LEU A 164 -3.03 11.85 5.73
CA LEU A 164 -2.96 12.98 4.81
C LEU A 164 -1.59 13.65 4.77
N PRO A 165 -0.87 13.87 5.90
CA PRO A 165 0.45 14.47 5.85
C PRO A 165 1.48 13.67 5.04
N SER A 166 1.39 12.33 5.03
CA SER A 166 2.26 11.48 4.20
C SER A 166 1.85 11.52 2.72
N VAL A 167 0.55 11.51 2.46
CA VAL A 167 0.00 11.62 1.09
C VAL A 167 0.41 12.94 0.45
N GLU A 168 0.27 14.06 1.16
CA GLU A 168 0.68 15.38 0.68
C GLU A 168 2.18 15.46 0.43
N TYR A 169 2.99 14.85 1.30
CA TYR A 169 4.44 14.76 1.12
C TYR A 169 4.82 14.07 -0.19
N VAL A 170 4.12 13.01 -0.55
CA VAL A 170 4.37 12.19 -1.74
C VAL A 170 3.92 12.86 -3.03
N GLN A 171 2.93 13.76 -2.98
CA GLN A 171 2.34 14.46 -4.13
C GLN A 171 1.86 13.49 -5.24
N PRO A 172 0.94 12.57 -4.96
CA PRO A 172 0.53 11.52 -5.89
C PRO A 172 -0.04 12.05 -7.21
N GLN A 173 -0.70 13.23 -7.18
CA GLN A 173 -1.27 13.90 -8.35
C GLN A 173 -0.22 14.33 -9.40
N LYS A 174 1.06 14.37 -9.03
CA LYS A 174 2.17 14.68 -9.95
C LYS A 174 2.78 13.44 -10.59
N ARG A 175 2.29 12.25 -10.24
CA ARG A 175 2.84 10.96 -10.64
C ARG A 175 1.97 10.28 -11.68
N ARG A 176 2.58 9.46 -12.49
CA ARG A 176 1.84 8.62 -13.43
C ARG A 176 1.32 7.37 -12.73
N LEU A 177 0.00 7.22 -12.70
CA LEU A 177 -0.66 6.07 -12.11
C LEU A 177 -0.59 4.86 -13.05
N PHE A 178 -0.12 3.72 -12.50
CA PHE A 178 -0.20 2.41 -13.13
C PHE A 178 -1.01 1.47 -12.23
N ARG A 179 -2.05 0.86 -12.79
CA ARG A 179 -2.91 -0.08 -12.07
C ARG A 179 -2.44 -1.51 -12.27
N LEU A 180 -2.33 -2.25 -11.17
CA LEU A 180 -1.94 -3.65 -11.15
C LEU A 180 -3.10 -4.49 -10.62
N VAL A 181 -3.11 -5.78 -10.96
CA VAL A 181 -4.08 -6.74 -10.45
C VAL A 181 -3.56 -7.35 -9.15
N ASN A 182 -4.38 -7.34 -8.10
CA ASN A 182 -4.12 -8.17 -6.92
C ASN A 182 -4.95 -9.47 -7.06
N PRO A 183 -4.33 -10.63 -7.29
CA PRO A 183 -5.06 -11.88 -7.48
C PRO A 183 -5.80 -12.35 -6.22
N MET A 184 -5.34 -11.92 -5.02
CA MET A 184 -5.90 -12.36 -3.74
C MET A 184 -7.28 -11.76 -3.46
N VAL A 185 -7.61 -10.59 -4.03
CA VAL A 185 -8.90 -9.92 -3.76
C VAL A 185 -10.03 -10.33 -4.71
N SER A 186 -9.76 -11.21 -5.68
CA SER A 186 -10.76 -11.65 -6.66
C SER A 186 -12.01 -12.29 -6.05
N GLN A 187 -11.88 -12.88 -4.87
CA GLN A 187 -12.98 -13.51 -4.13
C GLN A 187 -13.49 -12.68 -2.95
N LEU A 188 -12.89 -11.50 -2.74
CA LEU A 188 -13.27 -10.64 -1.61
C LEU A 188 -14.68 -10.09 -1.82
N LYS A 189 -15.58 -10.43 -0.90
CA LYS A 189 -16.89 -9.80 -0.81
C LYS A 189 -16.77 -8.50 -0.02
N TRP A 190 -17.07 -7.41 -0.68
CA TRP A 190 -17.08 -6.09 -0.08
C TRP A 190 -18.39 -5.88 0.70
N ALA A 191 -18.29 -5.21 1.83
CA ALA A 191 -19.50 -4.67 2.48
C ALA A 191 -19.99 -3.46 1.65
N ASP A 192 -21.32 -3.24 1.65
CA ASP A 192 -21.94 -2.15 0.91
C ASP A 192 -21.36 -0.78 1.30
N LYS A 193 -21.22 0.09 0.31
CA LYS A 193 -20.93 1.52 0.47
C LYS A 193 -19.70 1.84 1.33
N GLN A 194 -18.57 1.23 1.04
CA GLN A 194 -17.32 1.64 1.68
C GLN A 194 -16.71 2.86 0.98
N LEU A 195 -16.27 3.82 1.80
CA LEU A 195 -15.49 4.96 1.31
C LEU A 195 -14.08 4.50 0.93
N VAL A 196 -13.58 5.02 -0.18
CA VAL A 196 -12.19 4.85 -0.61
C VAL A 196 -11.61 6.22 -0.97
N PHE A 197 -10.34 6.37 -0.68
CA PHE A 197 -9.60 7.58 -0.99
C PHE A 197 -9.05 7.53 -2.43
N ASP A 198 -9.26 8.62 -3.18
CA ASP A 198 -8.60 8.85 -4.46
C ASP A 198 -7.49 9.91 -4.29
N PRO A 199 -6.22 9.52 -4.31
CA PRO A 199 -5.11 10.46 -4.09
C PRO A 199 -4.87 11.41 -5.28
N LEU A 200 -5.44 11.15 -6.46
CA LEU A 200 -5.28 12.01 -7.63
C LEU A 200 -6.18 13.25 -7.53
N SER A 201 -7.40 13.07 -7.04
CA SER A 201 -8.35 14.16 -6.81
C SER A 201 -8.33 14.69 -5.37
N GLY A 202 -7.75 13.92 -4.42
CA GLY A 202 -7.82 14.22 -2.99
C GLY A 202 -9.20 13.99 -2.38
N SER A 203 -10.10 13.31 -3.09
CA SER A 203 -11.48 13.08 -2.67
C SER A 203 -11.70 11.67 -2.08
N PHE A 204 -12.84 11.52 -1.42
CA PHE A 204 -13.33 10.24 -0.93
C PHE A 204 -14.61 9.89 -1.71
N ASN A 205 -14.61 8.71 -2.31
CA ASN A 205 -15.68 8.20 -3.12
C ASN A 205 -16.17 6.86 -2.55
N PHE A 206 -17.41 6.48 -2.87
CA PHE A 206 -17.84 5.12 -2.60
C PHE A 206 -17.19 4.18 -3.61
N ARG A 207 -16.73 3.01 -3.12
CA ARG A 207 -16.21 1.96 -3.99
C ARG A 207 -17.34 1.49 -4.92
N ASP A 208 -17.07 1.49 -6.23
CA ASP A 208 -17.95 0.86 -7.20
C ASP A 208 -17.96 -0.65 -6.96
N GLN A 209 -19.14 -1.27 -7.03
CA GLN A 209 -19.32 -2.72 -6.84
C GLN A 209 -18.86 -3.50 -8.07
#